data_1c864574a7fb0f5f5aa06da102d5663f
#
_entry.id   1c864574a7fb0f5f5aa06da102d5663f
#
_cell.length_a   1.000
_cell.length_b   1.000
_cell.length_c   1.000
_cell.angle_alpha   90.00
_cell.angle_beta   90.00
_cell.angle_gamma   90.00
#
_symmetry.space_group_name_H-M   'P 1'
#
loop_
_entity.id
_entity.type
_entity.pdbx_description
1 polymer ?
#
loop_
_entity_poly.entity_id
_entity_poly.type
_entity_poly.pdbx_seq_one_letter_code
_entity_poly.pdbx_strand_id
1 'polypeptide(L)'
;TGLPMGGGKGGANFNPKGKSDNEVMRFCQSFMTELVRHVGPDTDVPAGDIGVGGREIGFMFGQYKRMTNTFVGVLTGKGLEFGGSKMRTEATGYGAIFFLRNMLAQHKDAIDGKRVLISGSGNVATHAAEKCIQLGATPLTLSDSGGFVHCADGFTQEQIDWIKDLKGVRRGRISEAADEFSNITFHEGRPWGVEGDCAVPSATQNEVNAEEAATMIKNGVMAVAEAANMPCEQGAVDAFMDAKVMFGPAKAVNAGGVGVSGLEMSQNSARIAWDEEELRRLLENMMRDIHDSCVQYGETTDGPVNYIAGSNVAGFVKVADAMMSYGHV
;
A
#
# COMPACT_ATOMS: atom_id res chain seq x y z
N THR A 1 -4.30 -10.28 6.87
CA THR A 1 -5.53 -9.43 6.99
C THR A 1 -6.55 -9.97 7.99
N GLY A 2 -6.45 -11.22 8.43
CA GLY A 2 -7.50 -11.87 9.24
C GLY A 2 -8.76 -12.25 8.46
N LEU A 3 -8.94 -11.77 7.26
CA LEU A 3 -10.07 -12.12 6.39
C LEU A 3 -9.93 -13.56 5.87
N PRO A 4 -11.05 -14.29 5.66
CA PRO A 4 -11.03 -15.67 5.17
C PRO A 4 -10.79 -15.68 3.64
N MET A 5 -9.61 -15.33 3.22
CA MET A 5 -9.22 -15.28 1.82
C MET A 5 -7.76 -15.65 1.66
N GLY A 6 -7.44 -16.30 0.56
CA GLY A 6 -6.08 -16.51 0.10
C GLY A 6 -5.61 -15.38 -0.81
N GLY A 7 -4.52 -15.62 -1.54
CA GLY A 7 -3.99 -14.67 -2.50
C GLY A 7 -3.31 -15.37 -3.66
N GLY A 8 -3.38 -14.74 -4.82
CA GLY A 8 -2.72 -15.18 -6.05
C GLY A 8 -2.44 -13.97 -6.93
N LYS A 9 -1.52 -14.13 -7.84
CA LYS A 9 -1.16 -13.10 -8.81
C LYS A 9 -1.15 -13.70 -10.22
N GLY A 10 -1.55 -12.91 -11.18
CA GLY A 10 -1.52 -13.25 -12.59
C GLY A 10 -1.27 -12.02 -13.43
N GLY A 11 -1.14 -12.18 -14.73
CA GLY A 11 -0.91 -11.04 -15.60
C GLY A 11 -0.96 -11.43 -17.07
N ALA A 12 -0.76 -10.44 -17.92
CA ALA A 12 -0.70 -10.61 -19.37
C ALA A 12 0.49 -9.86 -19.96
N ASN A 13 1.07 -10.41 -21.01
CA ASN A 13 2.10 -9.73 -21.80
C ASN A 13 1.46 -8.72 -22.75
N PHE A 14 0.96 -7.62 -22.20
CA PHE A 14 0.33 -6.54 -22.93
C PHE A 14 0.90 -5.19 -22.48
N ASN A 15 1.39 -4.40 -23.43
CA ASN A 15 1.89 -3.06 -23.15
C ASN A 15 0.82 -2.01 -23.50
N PRO A 16 0.21 -1.35 -22.48
CA PRO A 16 -0.82 -0.35 -22.70
C PRO A 16 -0.27 1.03 -23.12
N LYS A 17 1.06 1.23 -23.08
CA LYS A 17 1.66 2.53 -23.42
C LYS A 17 1.39 2.88 -24.87
N GLY A 18 0.84 4.07 -25.11
CA GLY A 18 0.48 4.55 -26.44
C GLY A 18 -0.78 3.93 -27.05
N LYS A 19 -1.50 3.11 -26.28
CA LYS A 19 -2.79 2.55 -26.67
C LYS A 19 -3.94 3.48 -26.29
N SER A 20 -4.95 3.54 -27.15
CA SER A 20 -6.21 4.21 -26.86
C SER A 20 -7.04 3.45 -25.82
N ASP A 21 -7.97 4.13 -25.17
CA ASP A 21 -8.91 3.49 -24.24
C ASP A 21 -9.72 2.38 -24.90
N ASN A 22 -10.07 2.52 -26.18
CA ASN A 22 -10.76 1.47 -26.95
C ASN A 22 -9.89 0.22 -27.14
N GLU A 23 -8.60 0.37 -27.40
CA GLU A 23 -7.68 -0.77 -27.53
C GLU A 23 -7.50 -1.48 -26.19
N VAL A 24 -7.33 -0.73 -25.09
CA VAL A 24 -7.25 -1.30 -23.73
C VAL A 24 -8.57 -1.99 -23.36
N MET A 25 -9.72 -1.38 -23.65
CA MET A 25 -11.03 -1.98 -23.41
C MET A 25 -11.19 -3.32 -24.16
N ARG A 26 -10.84 -3.37 -25.43
CA ARG A 26 -10.91 -4.62 -26.24
C ARG A 26 -10.01 -5.70 -25.66
N PHE A 27 -8.81 -5.32 -25.23
CA PHE A 27 -7.90 -6.27 -24.56
C PHE A 27 -8.54 -6.81 -23.26
N CYS A 28 -9.03 -5.94 -22.38
CA CYS A 28 -9.68 -6.35 -21.12
C CYS A 28 -10.90 -7.26 -21.36
N GLN A 29 -11.70 -6.95 -22.37
CA GLN A 29 -12.86 -7.77 -22.73
C GLN A 29 -12.45 -9.14 -23.26
N SER A 30 -11.43 -9.20 -24.12
CA SER A 30 -10.89 -10.47 -24.65
C SER A 30 -10.27 -11.30 -23.52
N PHE A 31 -9.49 -10.68 -22.64
CA PHE A 31 -8.90 -11.33 -21.47
C PHE A 31 -9.97 -11.93 -20.55
N MET A 32 -11.01 -11.15 -20.23
CA MET A 32 -12.11 -11.62 -19.39
C MET A 32 -12.93 -12.72 -20.04
N THR A 33 -13.04 -12.77 -21.38
CA THR A 33 -13.73 -13.84 -22.10
C THR A 33 -13.09 -15.21 -21.81
N GLU A 34 -11.78 -15.26 -21.65
CA GLU A 34 -11.09 -16.49 -21.24
C GLU A 34 -11.11 -16.70 -19.73
N LEU A 35 -10.94 -15.63 -18.96
CA LEU A 35 -10.82 -15.69 -17.52
C LEU A 35 -12.13 -16.04 -16.80
N VAL A 36 -13.29 -15.72 -17.37
CA VAL A 36 -14.63 -15.91 -16.76
C VAL A 36 -14.89 -17.33 -16.25
N ARG A 37 -14.24 -18.32 -16.83
CA ARG A 37 -14.37 -19.75 -16.45
C ARG A 37 -13.65 -20.09 -15.12
N HIS A 38 -12.79 -19.19 -14.67
CA HIS A 38 -11.89 -19.42 -13.52
C HIS A 38 -12.14 -18.47 -12.36
N VAL A 39 -12.98 -17.47 -12.55
CA VAL A 39 -13.25 -16.40 -11.56
C VAL A 39 -14.73 -16.28 -11.24
N GLY A 40 -15.02 -15.82 -10.06
CA GLY A 40 -16.39 -15.61 -9.58
C GLY A 40 -16.40 -15.02 -8.19
N PRO A 41 -17.57 -14.60 -7.67
CA PRO A 41 -17.66 -14.00 -6.34
C PRO A 41 -17.24 -14.93 -5.20
N ASP A 42 -17.37 -16.25 -5.43
CA ASP A 42 -17.09 -17.30 -4.45
C ASP A 42 -15.94 -18.24 -4.89
N THR A 43 -15.20 -17.85 -5.93
CA THR A 43 -14.03 -18.59 -6.44
C THR A 43 -12.81 -17.70 -6.31
N ASP A 44 -12.27 -17.19 -7.40
CA ASP A 44 -11.18 -16.21 -7.38
C ASP A 44 -11.72 -14.83 -7.76
N VAL A 45 -11.40 -13.82 -6.95
CA VAL A 45 -11.83 -12.44 -7.14
C VAL A 45 -10.63 -11.59 -7.55
N PRO A 46 -10.46 -11.31 -8.87
CA PRO A 46 -9.36 -10.47 -9.33
C PRO A 46 -9.44 -9.04 -8.80
N ALA A 47 -8.28 -8.41 -8.61
CA ALA A 47 -8.14 -7.05 -8.14
C ALA A 47 -7.19 -6.24 -9.01
N GLY A 48 -7.16 -4.93 -8.80
CA GLY A 48 -6.16 -4.06 -9.43
C GLY A 48 -4.74 -4.36 -8.98
N ASP A 49 -3.79 -4.19 -9.88
CA ASP A 49 -2.34 -4.32 -9.65
C ASP A 49 -1.60 -3.44 -10.68
N ILE A 50 -0.31 -3.66 -10.93
CA ILE A 50 0.48 -2.87 -11.88
C ILE A 50 -0.22 -2.85 -13.26
N GLY A 51 -0.50 -1.64 -13.75
CA GLY A 51 -1.17 -1.42 -15.04
C GLY A 51 -2.67 -1.72 -15.07
N VAL A 52 -3.27 -2.11 -13.95
CA VAL A 52 -4.70 -2.42 -13.84
C VAL A 52 -5.33 -1.56 -12.74
N GLY A 53 -5.97 -0.49 -13.15
CA GLY A 53 -6.72 0.42 -12.28
C GLY A 53 -8.24 0.29 -12.44
N GLY A 54 -8.98 1.25 -11.90
CA GLY A 54 -10.44 1.26 -11.94
C GLY A 54 -11.03 1.21 -13.35
N ARG A 55 -10.32 1.78 -14.35
CA ARG A 55 -10.71 1.72 -15.77
C ARG A 55 -10.71 0.27 -16.29
N GLU A 56 -9.61 -0.45 -16.11
CA GLU A 56 -9.46 -1.85 -16.55
C GLU A 56 -10.42 -2.76 -15.79
N ILE A 57 -10.55 -2.56 -14.48
CA ILE A 57 -11.54 -3.28 -13.65
C ILE A 57 -12.96 -3.07 -14.18
N GLY A 58 -13.31 -1.84 -14.55
CA GLY A 58 -14.61 -1.52 -15.16
C GLY A 58 -14.85 -2.26 -16.47
N PHE A 59 -13.86 -2.27 -17.36
CA PHE A 59 -13.96 -2.99 -18.65
C PHE A 59 -14.11 -4.50 -18.46
N MET A 60 -13.36 -5.09 -17.53
CA MET A 60 -13.47 -6.52 -17.21
C MET A 60 -14.79 -6.86 -16.53
N PHE A 61 -15.27 -6.03 -15.61
CA PHE A 61 -16.56 -6.23 -14.94
C PHE A 61 -17.74 -6.17 -15.92
N GLY A 62 -17.72 -5.20 -16.84
CA GLY A 62 -18.74 -5.09 -17.89
C GLY A 62 -18.81 -6.33 -18.77
N GLN A 63 -17.65 -6.90 -19.17
CA GLN A 63 -17.60 -8.11 -19.95
C GLN A 63 -18.07 -9.34 -19.14
N TYR A 64 -17.63 -9.48 -17.89
CA TYR A 64 -18.09 -10.55 -17.00
C TYR A 64 -19.62 -10.53 -16.86
N LYS A 65 -20.18 -9.36 -16.51
CA LYS A 65 -21.64 -9.15 -16.41
C LYS A 65 -22.37 -9.54 -17.68
N ARG A 66 -21.84 -9.16 -18.85
CA ARG A 66 -22.44 -9.50 -20.15
C ARG A 66 -22.46 -11.01 -20.39
N MET A 67 -21.39 -11.72 -20.04
CA MET A 67 -21.24 -13.15 -20.31
C MET A 67 -22.05 -14.01 -19.34
N THR A 68 -22.11 -13.63 -18.07
CA THR A 68 -22.77 -14.41 -17.01
C THR A 68 -24.20 -14.00 -16.75
N ASN A 69 -24.64 -12.83 -17.27
CA ASN A 69 -25.93 -12.21 -16.97
C ASN A 69 -26.16 -12.03 -15.45
N THR A 70 -25.09 -11.74 -14.70
CA THR A 70 -25.13 -11.54 -13.23
C THR A 70 -24.50 -10.22 -12.83
N PHE A 71 -24.97 -9.63 -11.73
CA PHE A 71 -24.36 -8.47 -11.09
C PHE A 71 -23.91 -8.90 -9.70
N VAL A 72 -22.65 -9.31 -9.59
CA VAL A 72 -22.06 -9.93 -8.39
C VAL A 72 -20.69 -9.32 -8.06
N GLY A 73 -20.18 -9.60 -6.87
CA GLY A 73 -18.90 -9.09 -6.38
C GLY A 73 -17.67 -9.81 -6.93
N VAL A 74 -17.55 -9.93 -8.25
CA VAL A 74 -16.50 -10.74 -8.92
C VAL A 74 -15.14 -10.05 -9.02
N LEU A 75 -15.05 -8.75 -8.93
CA LEU A 75 -13.80 -7.98 -9.02
C LEU A 75 -13.73 -7.00 -7.87
N THR A 76 -12.54 -6.63 -7.42
CA THR A 76 -12.35 -5.53 -6.46
C THR A 76 -11.61 -4.34 -7.07
N GLY A 77 -11.79 -3.17 -6.49
CA GLY A 77 -11.35 -1.91 -7.08
C GLY A 77 -12.33 -1.37 -8.13
N LYS A 78 -13.60 -1.78 -8.02
CA LYS A 78 -14.69 -1.30 -8.86
C LYS A 78 -15.01 0.17 -8.57
N GLY A 79 -15.63 0.85 -9.53
CA GLY A 79 -16.28 2.14 -9.31
C GLY A 79 -17.42 2.04 -8.30
N LEU A 80 -17.69 3.11 -7.58
CA LEU A 80 -18.78 3.16 -6.57
C LEU A 80 -20.16 2.88 -7.19
N GLU A 81 -20.34 3.21 -8.46
CA GLU A 81 -21.59 3.05 -9.22
C GLU A 81 -21.94 1.58 -9.48
N PHE A 82 -20.97 0.66 -9.35
CA PHE A 82 -21.18 -0.76 -9.61
C PHE A 82 -20.58 -1.68 -8.54
N GLY A 83 -20.64 -1.25 -7.29
CA GLY A 83 -20.32 -2.08 -6.13
C GLY A 83 -18.89 -1.93 -5.60
N GLY A 84 -18.19 -0.87 -5.96
CA GLY A 84 -16.90 -0.52 -5.37
C GLY A 84 -17.02 -0.04 -3.92
N SER A 85 -15.91 -0.08 -3.20
CA SER A 85 -15.81 0.41 -1.83
C SER A 85 -15.14 1.77 -1.78
N LYS A 86 -15.64 2.65 -0.92
CA LYS A 86 -14.92 3.86 -0.53
C LYS A 86 -13.58 3.50 0.11
N MET A 87 -12.69 4.47 0.20
CA MET A 87 -11.36 4.33 0.81
C MET A 87 -10.41 3.28 0.17
N ARG A 88 -10.75 2.73 -1.00
CA ARG A 88 -9.86 1.73 -1.65
C ARG A 88 -8.53 2.37 -2.08
N THR A 89 -8.58 3.63 -2.53
CA THR A 89 -7.41 4.38 -3.01
C THR A 89 -6.46 4.74 -1.86
N GLU A 90 -7.01 5.12 -0.72
CA GLU A 90 -6.31 5.58 0.47
C GLU A 90 -5.75 4.41 1.30
N ALA A 91 -6.37 3.26 1.20
CA ALA A 91 -6.23 2.15 2.15
C ALA A 91 -4.79 1.67 2.35
N THR A 92 -3.98 1.62 1.30
CA THR A 92 -2.59 1.17 1.42
C THR A 92 -1.74 2.19 2.17
N GLY A 93 -1.83 3.47 1.78
CA GLY A 93 -1.10 4.55 2.43
C GLY A 93 -1.52 4.74 3.89
N TYR A 94 -2.83 4.79 4.14
CA TYR A 94 -3.37 4.91 5.50
C TYR A 94 -2.99 3.70 6.36
N GLY A 95 -3.10 2.50 5.83
CA GLY A 95 -2.74 1.27 6.51
C GLY A 95 -1.27 1.23 6.90
N ALA A 96 -0.38 1.67 6.00
CA ALA A 96 1.05 1.74 6.28
C ALA A 96 1.37 2.66 7.47
N ILE A 97 0.72 3.82 7.54
CA ILE A 97 0.91 4.76 8.65
C ILE A 97 0.26 4.25 9.95
N PHE A 98 -0.89 3.57 9.88
CA PHE A 98 -1.43 2.90 11.07
C PHE A 98 -0.50 1.82 11.60
N PHE A 99 0.12 1.04 10.72
CA PHE A 99 1.08 0.02 11.12
C PHE A 99 2.34 0.67 11.75
N LEU A 100 2.90 1.71 11.12
CA LEU A 100 4.03 2.47 11.66
C LEU A 100 3.71 3.05 13.05
N ARG A 101 2.53 3.63 13.23
CA ARG A 101 2.05 4.13 14.53
C ARG A 101 2.05 3.01 15.58
N ASN A 102 1.56 1.83 15.21
CA ASN A 102 1.52 0.69 16.13
C ASN A 102 2.93 0.18 16.46
N MET A 103 3.87 0.18 15.48
CA MET A 103 5.28 -0.15 15.73
C MET A 103 5.91 0.79 16.76
N LEU A 104 5.69 2.10 16.62
CA LEU A 104 6.18 3.11 17.57
C LEU A 104 5.55 2.91 18.97
N ALA A 105 4.23 2.72 19.02
CA ALA A 105 3.50 2.49 20.27
C ALA A 105 4.00 1.26 21.04
N GLN A 106 4.38 0.18 20.33
CA GLN A 106 4.99 -1.03 20.92
C GLN A 106 6.27 -0.69 21.70
N HIS A 107 7.00 0.34 21.26
CA HIS A 107 8.22 0.85 21.91
C HIS A 107 7.98 2.07 22.80
N LYS A 108 6.70 2.34 23.18
CA LYS A 108 6.29 3.47 24.05
C LYS A 108 6.62 4.83 23.45
N ASP A 109 6.61 4.92 22.13
CA ASP A 109 6.80 6.14 21.35
C ASP A 109 5.52 6.47 20.57
N ALA A 110 5.41 7.68 20.04
CA ALA A 110 4.26 8.16 19.30
C ALA A 110 4.67 8.63 17.91
N ILE A 111 3.74 8.54 16.97
CA ILE A 111 3.95 9.07 15.62
C ILE A 111 3.84 10.60 15.57
N ASP A 112 3.11 11.18 16.51
CA ASP A 112 2.97 12.63 16.66
C ASP A 112 4.34 13.31 16.81
N GLY A 113 4.59 14.34 16.03
CA GLY A 113 5.86 15.07 15.98
C GLY A 113 6.99 14.37 15.21
N LYS A 114 6.81 13.14 14.70
CA LYS A 114 7.86 12.45 13.94
C LYS A 114 8.01 13.04 12.53
N ARG A 115 9.27 13.17 12.10
CA ARG A 115 9.65 13.56 10.73
C ARG A 115 9.70 12.29 9.88
N VAL A 116 8.88 12.25 8.82
CA VAL A 116 8.70 11.05 8.01
C VAL A 116 9.20 11.26 6.59
N LEU A 117 10.15 10.43 6.16
CA LEU A 117 10.64 10.38 4.78
C LEU A 117 9.74 9.44 3.97
N ILE A 118 9.19 9.92 2.88
CA ILE A 118 8.31 9.15 2.01
C ILE A 118 8.85 9.21 0.58
N SER A 119 9.01 8.07 -0.07
CA SER A 119 9.29 8.00 -1.51
C SER A 119 8.01 7.79 -2.32
N GLY A 120 8.08 8.07 -3.62
CA GLY A 120 6.92 8.00 -4.49
C GLY A 120 6.05 9.26 -4.44
N SER A 121 5.12 9.34 -5.36
CA SER A 121 4.11 10.41 -5.45
C SER A 121 2.78 9.89 -6.01
N GLY A 122 2.61 8.58 -6.03
CA GLY A 122 1.35 7.91 -6.37
C GLY A 122 0.40 7.82 -5.17
N ASN A 123 -0.69 7.07 -5.34
CA ASN A 123 -1.73 6.93 -4.32
C ASN A 123 -1.18 6.52 -2.95
N VAL A 124 -0.26 5.56 -2.88
CA VAL A 124 0.29 5.09 -1.61
C VAL A 124 1.04 6.21 -0.89
N ALA A 125 1.96 6.86 -1.58
CA ALA A 125 2.80 7.92 -1.01
C ALA A 125 1.99 9.16 -0.57
N THR A 126 1.09 9.64 -1.42
CA THR A 126 0.30 10.84 -1.12
C THR A 126 -0.69 10.63 0.02
N HIS A 127 -1.31 9.44 0.11
CA HIS A 127 -2.19 9.13 1.23
C HIS A 127 -1.41 8.75 2.51
N ALA A 128 -0.20 8.20 2.40
CA ALA A 128 0.68 8.07 3.56
C ALA A 128 1.05 9.45 4.14
N ALA A 129 1.44 10.41 3.29
CA ALA A 129 1.72 11.78 3.70
C ALA A 129 0.50 12.47 4.34
N GLU A 130 -0.66 12.36 3.73
CA GLU A 130 -1.93 12.85 4.29
C GLU A 130 -2.23 12.25 5.67
N LYS A 131 -2.06 10.93 5.83
CA LYS A 131 -2.29 10.28 7.12
C LYS A 131 -1.25 10.69 8.17
N CYS A 132 0.00 10.92 7.79
CA CYS A 132 1.01 11.53 8.68
C CYS A 132 0.52 12.86 9.24
N ILE A 133 0.08 13.77 8.36
CA ILE A 133 -0.45 15.09 8.77
C ILE A 133 -1.62 14.93 9.74
N GLN A 134 -2.58 14.05 9.43
CA GLN A 134 -3.76 13.80 10.28
C GLN A 134 -3.40 13.25 11.67
N LEU A 135 -2.26 12.58 11.82
CA LEU A 135 -1.77 12.01 13.08
C LEU A 135 -0.68 12.86 13.76
N GLY A 136 -0.46 14.09 13.29
CA GLY A 136 0.49 15.03 13.88
C GLY A 136 1.96 14.78 13.47
N ALA A 137 2.22 13.86 12.54
CA ALA A 137 3.56 13.66 11.99
C ALA A 137 3.83 14.61 10.82
N THR A 138 5.10 14.81 10.54
CA THR A 138 5.60 15.77 9.54
C THR A 138 6.19 15.03 8.35
N PRO A 139 5.44 14.82 7.23
CA PRO A 139 6.01 14.26 6.03
C PRO A 139 6.93 15.25 5.35
N LEU A 140 8.20 14.86 5.11
CA LEU A 140 9.24 15.75 4.59
C LEU A 140 9.50 15.60 3.10
N THR A 141 9.29 14.44 2.53
CA THR A 141 9.71 14.13 1.16
C THR A 141 8.63 13.40 0.36
N LEU A 142 8.60 13.63 -0.95
CA LEU A 142 7.92 12.82 -1.95
C LEU A 142 8.80 12.73 -3.18
N SER A 143 8.69 11.67 -4.00
CA SER A 143 9.58 11.46 -5.14
C SER A 143 8.89 10.89 -6.37
N ASP A 144 9.53 11.03 -7.52
CA ASP A 144 9.23 10.24 -8.72
C ASP A 144 10.52 9.83 -9.44
N SER A 145 10.43 9.28 -10.64
CA SER A 145 11.61 8.85 -11.40
C SER A 145 12.57 9.98 -11.83
N GLY A 146 12.19 11.22 -11.65
CA GLY A 146 13.02 12.41 -11.95
C GLY A 146 13.82 12.90 -10.75
N GLY A 147 13.43 12.54 -9.53
CA GLY A 147 14.05 13.02 -8.30
C GLY A 147 13.04 13.12 -7.16
N PHE A 148 13.35 13.93 -6.16
CA PHE A 148 12.45 14.12 -5.02
C PHE A 148 12.27 15.59 -4.67
N VAL A 149 11.15 15.88 -4.03
CA VAL A 149 10.89 17.18 -3.42
C VAL A 149 11.01 17.07 -1.90
N HIS A 150 11.55 18.12 -1.30
CA HIS A 150 11.75 18.23 0.13
C HIS A 150 11.09 19.50 0.66
N CYS A 151 10.28 19.36 1.68
CA CYS A 151 9.70 20.45 2.45
C CYS A 151 10.21 20.36 3.89
N ALA A 152 11.14 21.25 4.27
CA ALA A 152 11.84 21.16 5.56
C ALA A 152 10.89 21.31 6.76
N ASP A 153 9.84 22.12 6.63
CA ASP A 153 8.80 22.33 7.66
C ASP A 153 7.66 21.29 7.56
N GLY A 154 7.75 20.37 6.61
CA GLY A 154 6.73 19.37 6.29
C GLY A 154 5.68 19.85 5.29
N PHE A 155 5.14 18.92 4.53
CA PHE A 155 4.05 19.19 3.61
C PHE A 155 2.76 19.52 4.34
N THR A 156 2.01 20.49 3.82
CA THR A 156 0.64 20.80 4.26
C THR A 156 -0.38 19.95 3.50
N GLN A 157 -1.61 19.86 4.02
CA GLN A 157 -2.70 19.18 3.31
C GLN A 157 -2.96 19.77 1.92
N GLU A 158 -2.92 21.11 1.79
CA GLU A 158 -3.10 21.79 0.53
C GLU A 158 -2.05 21.37 -0.51
N GLN A 159 -0.79 21.28 -0.09
CA GLN A 159 0.30 20.83 -0.96
C GLN A 159 0.14 19.36 -1.39
N ILE A 160 -0.30 18.50 -0.48
CA ILE A 160 -0.60 17.10 -0.80
C ILE A 160 -1.76 17.00 -1.80
N ASP A 161 -2.82 17.77 -1.62
CA ASP A 161 -3.97 17.78 -2.53
C ASP A 161 -3.58 18.29 -3.92
N TRP A 162 -2.73 19.33 -3.99
CA TRP A 162 -2.17 19.81 -5.25
C TRP A 162 -1.30 18.74 -5.94
N ILE A 163 -0.48 18.00 -5.18
CA ILE A 163 0.33 16.90 -5.72
C ILE A 163 -0.55 15.74 -6.21
N LYS A 164 -1.63 15.41 -5.50
CA LYS A 164 -2.62 14.42 -5.97
C LYS A 164 -3.23 14.81 -7.31
N ASP A 165 -3.60 16.08 -7.48
CA ASP A 165 -4.10 16.60 -8.76
C ASP A 165 -3.02 16.56 -9.84
N LEU A 166 -1.79 17.02 -9.53
CA LEU A 166 -0.65 16.97 -10.45
C LEU A 166 -0.41 15.56 -10.99
N LYS A 167 -0.39 14.57 -10.11
CA LYS A 167 -0.05 13.18 -10.51
C LYS A 167 -1.25 12.42 -11.10
N GLY A 168 -2.44 12.62 -10.55
CA GLY A 168 -3.64 11.88 -10.93
C GLY A 168 -4.34 12.42 -12.17
N VAL A 169 -4.43 13.74 -12.28
CA VAL A 169 -5.16 14.44 -13.36
C VAL A 169 -4.21 14.98 -14.43
N ARG A 170 -3.28 15.84 -14.03
CA ARG A 170 -2.36 16.53 -14.96
C ARG A 170 -1.24 15.62 -15.46
N ARG A 171 -0.92 14.54 -14.76
CA ARG A 171 0.17 13.59 -15.08
C ARG A 171 1.55 14.26 -15.16
N GLY A 172 1.76 15.30 -14.37
CA GLY A 172 2.98 16.09 -14.31
C GLY A 172 4.11 15.42 -13.52
N ARG A 173 5.24 16.12 -13.42
CA ARG A 173 6.41 15.68 -12.66
C ARG A 173 6.40 16.29 -11.26
N ILE A 174 6.94 15.56 -10.29
CA ILE A 174 6.97 16.04 -8.89
C ILE A 174 7.79 17.34 -8.74
N SER A 175 8.77 17.59 -9.63
CA SER A 175 9.56 18.82 -9.65
C SER A 175 8.72 20.07 -9.78
N GLU A 176 7.55 20.00 -10.44
CA GLU A 176 6.65 21.15 -10.61
C GLU A 176 6.13 21.70 -9.27
N ALA A 177 6.15 20.88 -8.20
CA ALA A 177 5.79 21.35 -6.87
C ALA A 177 6.78 22.39 -6.30
N ALA A 178 8.06 22.33 -6.72
CA ALA A 178 9.05 23.32 -6.33
C ALA A 178 8.90 24.66 -7.11
N ASP A 179 8.28 24.62 -8.29
CA ASP A 179 7.94 25.83 -9.05
C ASP A 179 6.69 26.51 -8.47
N GLU A 180 5.74 25.74 -7.91
CA GLU A 180 4.48 26.24 -7.35
C GLU A 180 4.64 26.76 -5.92
N PHE A 181 5.41 26.06 -5.06
CA PHE A 181 5.51 26.35 -3.64
C PHE A 181 6.93 26.76 -3.25
N SER A 182 7.11 27.97 -2.74
CA SER A 182 8.42 28.54 -2.41
C SER A 182 9.16 27.83 -1.25
N ASN A 183 8.45 27.06 -0.42
CA ASN A 183 9.01 26.28 0.69
C ASN A 183 9.31 24.81 0.31
N ILE A 184 9.14 24.44 -0.95
CA ILE A 184 9.48 23.13 -1.48
C ILE A 184 10.72 23.26 -2.37
N THR A 185 11.69 22.36 -2.19
CA THR A 185 12.90 22.29 -3.01
C THR A 185 12.95 20.97 -3.77
N PHE A 186 13.39 21.00 -5.03
CA PHE A 186 13.61 19.80 -5.83
C PHE A 186 15.08 19.37 -5.79
N HIS A 187 15.31 18.08 -5.71
CA HIS A 187 16.62 17.45 -5.72
C HIS A 187 16.64 16.24 -6.66
N GLU A 188 17.75 15.99 -7.31
CA GLU A 188 17.99 14.76 -8.06
C GLU A 188 18.22 13.58 -7.11
N GLY A 189 17.93 12.35 -7.58
CA GLY A 189 18.15 11.13 -6.81
C GLY A 189 16.97 10.76 -5.92
N ARG A 190 17.27 10.09 -4.80
CA ARG A 190 16.29 9.54 -3.86
C ARG A 190 16.33 10.26 -2.52
N PRO A 191 15.22 10.28 -1.73
CA PRO A 191 15.12 11.12 -0.54
C PRO A 191 15.89 10.61 0.69
N TRP A 192 16.57 9.48 0.59
CA TRP A 192 17.12 8.76 1.74
C TRP A 192 18.32 9.44 2.42
N GLY A 193 18.82 10.53 1.84
CA GLY A 193 19.85 11.37 2.44
C GLY A 193 19.32 12.46 3.38
N VAL A 194 18.02 12.70 3.40
CA VAL A 194 17.37 13.69 4.27
C VAL A 194 17.32 13.17 5.71
N GLU A 195 17.50 14.04 6.70
CA GLU A 195 17.34 13.69 8.12
C GLU A 195 15.86 13.48 8.47
N GLY A 196 15.55 12.38 9.14
CA GLY A 196 14.19 12.04 9.55
C GLY A 196 14.17 10.97 10.63
N ASP A 197 13.01 10.79 11.25
CA ASP A 197 12.83 9.83 12.34
C ASP A 197 12.28 8.49 11.84
N CYS A 198 11.45 8.53 10.79
CA CYS A 198 10.85 7.34 10.17
C CYS A 198 10.99 7.39 8.65
N ALA A 199 11.03 6.23 8.01
CA ALA A 199 11.02 6.12 6.55
C ALA A 199 9.88 5.20 6.07
N VAL A 200 9.18 5.62 5.02
CA VAL A 200 8.06 4.90 4.40
C VAL A 200 8.32 4.77 2.90
N PRO A 201 9.11 3.78 2.48
CA PRO A 201 9.35 3.52 1.06
C PRO A 201 8.04 3.13 0.35
N SER A 202 7.60 3.96 -0.61
CA SER A 202 6.26 3.89 -1.22
C SER A 202 6.26 3.96 -2.75
N ALA A 203 7.45 3.92 -3.39
CA ALA A 203 7.58 4.09 -4.83
C ALA A 203 7.63 2.76 -5.58
N THR A 204 8.77 2.07 -5.54
CA THR A 204 9.02 0.88 -6.36
C THR A 204 9.80 -0.20 -5.62
N GLN A 205 9.85 -1.38 -6.22
CA GLN A 205 10.72 -2.45 -5.75
C GLN A 205 12.20 -2.02 -5.80
N ASN A 206 12.99 -2.49 -4.82
CA ASN A 206 14.44 -2.32 -4.76
C ASN A 206 14.90 -0.85 -4.87
N GLU A 207 14.14 0.03 -4.24
CA GLU A 207 14.47 1.46 -4.21
C GLU A 207 15.37 1.88 -3.05
N VAL A 208 15.63 0.98 -2.10
CA VAL A 208 16.53 1.21 -0.97
C VAL A 208 17.62 0.17 -0.98
N ASN A 209 18.86 0.57 -1.23
CA ASN A 209 20.03 -0.29 -1.16
C ASN A 209 20.73 -0.19 0.21
N ALA A 210 21.80 -0.98 0.42
CA ALA A 210 22.54 -1.01 1.69
C ALA A 210 23.21 0.32 2.06
N GLU A 211 23.69 1.08 1.08
CA GLU A 211 24.34 2.39 1.31
C GLU A 211 23.32 3.45 1.75
N GLU A 212 22.14 3.43 1.13
CA GLU A 212 21.02 4.31 1.51
C GLU A 212 20.49 3.95 2.89
N ALA A 213 20.40 2.66 3.22
CA ALA A 213 20.04 2.21 4.57
C ALA A 213 21.05 2.69 5.63
N ALA A 214 22.34 2.55 5.37
CA ALA A 214 23.39 3.05 6.26
C ALA A 214 23.30 4.57 6.44
N THR A 215 22.96 5.31 5.39
CA THR A 215 22.76 6.76 5.43
C THR A 215 21.56 7.12 6.30
N MET A 216 20.41 6.46 6.12
CA MET A 216 19.21 6.67 6.95
C MET A 216 19.48 6.37 8.43
N ILE A 217 20.18 5.28 8.73
CA ILE A 217 20.57 4.92 10.10
C ILE A 217 21.44 6.03 10.72
N LYS A 218 22.44 6.49 9.99
CA LYS A 218 23.32 7.58 10.42
C LYS A 218 22.54 8.89 10.66
N ASN A 219 21.52 9.16 9.85
CA ASN A 219 20.66 10.35 9.92
C ASN A 219 19.52 10.23 10.95
N GLY A 220 19.50 9.14 11.73
CA GLY A 220 18.60 9.00 12.89
C GLY A 220 17.29 8.28 12.61
N VAL A 221 17.11 7.67 11.46
CA VAL A 221 15.91 6.87 11.18
C VAL A 221 15.83 5.69 12.15
N MET A 222 14.76 5.65 12.93
CA MET A 222 14.51 4.66 13.98
C MET A 222 13.47 3.61 13.58
N ALA A 223 12.65 3.90 12.56
CA ALA A 223 11.62 3.00 12.07
C ALA A 223 11.50 3.07 10.54
N VAL A 224 11.38 1.92 9.91
CA VAL A 224 11.12 1.78 8.47
C VAL A 224 9.85 0.95 8.27
N ALA A 225 8.91 1.45 7.49
CA ALA A 225 7.65 0.76 7.17
C ALA A 225 7.49 0.65 5.64
N GLU A 226 7.66 -0.54 5.09
CA GLU A 226 7.60 -0.79 3.65
C GLU A 226 6.18 -0.69 3.10
N ALA A 227 5.81 0.44 2.50
CA ALA A 227 4.49 0.63 1.91
C ALA A 227 4.39 0.16 0.45
N ALA A 228 5.50 0.18 -0.30
CA ALA A 228 5.60 -0.49 -1.61
C ALA A 228 5.87 -2.00 -1.45
N ASN A 229 5.79 -2.74 -2.54
CA ASN A 229 6.13 -4.16 -2.54
C ASN A 229 7.66 -4.34 -2.63
N MET A 230 8.27 -4.89 -1.58
CA MET A 230 9.69 -5.22 -1.51
C MET A 230 10.61 -4.03 -1.92
N PRO A 231 10.44 -2.84 -1.30
CA PRO A 231 11.20 -1.66 -1.70
C PRO A 231 12.66 -1.71 -1.24
N CYS A 232 12.95 -2.42 -0.13
CA CYS A 232 14.30 -2.58 0.38
C CYS A 232 14.98 -3.82 -0.22
N GLU A 233 16.20 -3.65 -0.71
CA GLU A 233 17.07 -4.77 -1.06
C GLU A 233 17.48 -5.55 0.20
N GLN A 234 17.85 -6.82 0.06
CA GLN A 234 18.22 -7.65 1.22
C GLN A 234 19.35 -7.02 2.06
N GLY A 235 20.36 -6.42 1.41
CA GLY A 235 21.44 -5.73 2.12
C GLY A 235 20.97 -4.50 2.94
N ALA A 236 19.92 -3.83 2.50
CA ALA A 236 19.30 -2.75 3.28
C ALA A 236 18.53 -3.30 4.49
N VAL A 237 17.78 -4.39 4.29
CA VAL A 237 17.05 -5.06 5.38
C VAL A 237 18.04 -5.54 6.45
N ASP A 238 19.13 -6.19 6.05
CA ASP A 238 20.16 -6.67 6.97
C ASP A 238 20.77 -5.51 7.77
N ALA A 239 21.11 -4.40 7.10
CA ALA A 239 21.64 -3.20 7.76
C ALA A 239 20.67 -2.62 8.80
N PHE A 240 19.37 -2.52 8.49
CA PHE A 240 18.35 -2.06 9.44
C PHE A 240 18.22 -3.00 10.64
N MET A 241 18.21 -4.30 10.41
CA MET A 241 18.12 -5.32 11.47
C MET A 241 19.33 -5.30 12.39
N ASP A 242 20.55 -5.22 11.84
CA ASP A 242 21.81 -5.15 12.60
C ASP A 242 21.90 -3.89 13.45
N ALA A 243 21.38 -2.76 12.92
CA ALA A 243 21.31 -1.48 13.64
C ALA A 243 20.14 -1.41 14.64
N LYS A 244 19.35 -2.46 14.77
CA LYS A 244 18.14 -2.52 15.61
C LYS A 244 17.10 -1.42 15.29
N VAL A 245 17.01 -1.03 14.02
CA VAL A 245 15.92 -0.18 13.52
C VAL A 245 14.63 -1.01 13.50
N MET A 246 13.52 -0.44 13.93
CA MET A 246 12.21 -1.07 13.81
C MET A 246 11.88 -1.24 12.32
N PHE A 247 11.80 -2.47 11.83
CA PHE A 247 11.59 -2.74 10.41
C PHE A 247 10.27 -3.49 10.17
N GLY A 248 9.30 -2.82 9.56
CA GLY A 248 8.01 -3.38 9.14
C GLY A 248 8.06 -3.85 7.69
N PRO A 249 7.96 -5.18 7.42
CA PRO A 249 8.02 -5.72 6.07
C PRO A 249 6.74 -5.42 5.27
N ALA A 250 6.89 -5.28 3.94
CA ALA A 250 5.82 -4.91 3.01
C ALA A 250 4.53 -5.73 3.18
N LYS A 251 4.66 -7.06 3.30
CA LYS A 251 3.52 -7.97 3.43
C LYS A 251 2.60 -7.70 4.63
N ALA A 252 3.11 -7.06 5.69
CA ALA A 252 2.34 -6.63 6.85
C ALA A 252 1.91 -5.16 6.71
N VAL A 253 2.85 -4.29 6.35
CA VAL A 253 2.66 -2.84 6.31
C VAL A 253 1.66 -2.43 5.22
N ASN A 254 1.76 -2.96 4.01
CA ASN A 254 0.91 -2.56 2.88
C ASN A 254 -0.41 -3.35 2.77
N ALA A 255 -0.73 -4.17 3.75
CA ALA A 255 -1.92 -5.02 3.76
C ALA A 255 -3.25 -4.24 3.77
N GLY A 256 -3.24 -2.93 4.04
CA GLY A 256 -4.44 -2.10 4.05
C GLY A 256 -5.20 -2.13 2.72
N GLY A 257 -4.49 -2.09 1.60
CA GLY A 257 -5.10 -2.14 0.27
C GLY A 257 -5.86 -3.45 0.00
N VAL A 258 -5.24 -4.60 0.26
CA VAL A 258 -5.90 -5.89 0.12
C VAL A 258 -6.98 -6.09 1.18
N GLY A 259 -6.79 -5.52 2.37
CA GLY A 259 -7.80 -5.52 3.43
C GLY A 259 -9.10 -4.86 2.98
N VAL A 260 -9.03 -3.64 2.43
CA VAL A 260 -10.22 -2.96 1.91
C VAL A 260 -10.80 -3.67 0.68
N SER A 261 -9.98 -4.34 -0.14
CA SER A 261 -10.50 -5.23 -1.19
C SER A 261 -11.37 -6.35 -0.61
N GLY A 262 -10.95 -6.99 0.47
CA GLY A 262 -11.76 -7.99 1.17
C GLY A 262 -13.03 -7.40 1.82
N LEU A 263 -12.96 -6.18 2.34
CA LEU A 263 -14.15 -5.45 2.81
C LEU A 263 -15.11 -5.15 1.66
N GLU A 264 -14.61 -4.81 0.46
CA GLU A 264 -15.43 -4.64 -0.75
C GLU A 264 -16.15 -5.95 -1.10
N MET A 265 -15.47 -7.10 -1.05
CA MET A 265 -16.09 -8.40 -1.23
C MET A 265 -17.21 -8.65 -0.21
N SER A 266 -16.96 -8.33 1.05
CA SER A 266 -17.95 -8.46 2.13
C SER A 266 -19.16 -7.57 1.91
N GLN A 267 -18.97 -6.31 1.51
CA GLN A 267 -20.04 -5.38 1.14
C GLN A 267 -20.90 -5.92 -0.03
N ASN A 268 -20.22 -6.45 -1.06
CA ASN A 268 -20.91 -7.00 -2.23
C ASN A 268 -21.73 -8.26 -1.86
N SER A 269 -21.19 -9.15 -1.05
CA SER A 269 -21.87 -10.36 -0.60
C SER A 269 -23.10 -10.03 0.26
N ALA A 270 -22.96 -9.07 1.17
CA ALA A 270 -24.06 -8.62 2.04
C ALA A 270 -25.03 -7.63 1.35
N ARG A 271 -24.69 -7.14 0.16
CA ARG A 271 -25.42 -6.08 -0.59
C ARG A 271 -25.60 -4.79 0.22
N ILE A 272 -24.53 -4.40 0.92
CA ILE A 272 -24.48 -3.16 1.70
C ILE A 272 -23.34 -2.27 1.19
N ALA A 273 -23.40 -1.00 1.57
CA ALA A 273 -22.28 -0.06 1.41
C ALA A 273 -22.01 0.55 2.79
N TRP A 274 -20.77 0.40 3.27
CA TRP A 274 -20.32 1.10 4.46
C TRP A 274 -19.96 2.53 4.14
N ASP A 275 -20.16 3.41 5.11
CA ASP A 275 -19.64 4.77 5.01
C ASP A 275 -18.12 4.80 5.23
N GLU A 276 -17.56 5.98 5.06
CA GLU A 276 -16.11 6.17 5.14
C GLU A 276 -15.56 6.04 6.56
N GLU A 277 -16.36 6.44 7.55
CA GLU A 277 -15.99 6.34 8.97
C GLU A 277 -15.90 4.88 9.40
N GLU A 278 -16.88 4.06 9.04
CA GLU A 278 -16.89 2.64 9.34
C GLU A 278 -15.73 1.91 8.63
N LEU A 279 -15.48 2.21 7.36
CA LEU A 279 -14.35 1.62 6.62
C LEU A 279 -13.00 2.01 7.24
N ARG A 280 -12.86 3.26 7.70
CA ARG A 280 -11.65 3.72 8.38
C ARG A 280 -11.43 2.96 9.68
N ARG A 281 -12.49 2.80 10.47
CA ARG A 281 -12.46 2.03 11.72
C ARG A 281 -12.08 0.56 11.48
N LEU A 282 -12.67 -0.06 10.46
CA LEU A 282 -12.35 -1.44 10.08
C LEU A 282 -10.91 -1.60 9.61
N LEU A 283 -10.41 -0.67 8.78
CA LEU A 283 -9.04 -0.65 8.32
C LEU A 283 -8.05 -0.49 9.49
N GLU A 284 -8.31 0.46 10.38
CA GLU A 284 -7.46 0.70 11.54
C GLU A 284 -7.39 -0.54 12.47
N ASN A 285 -8.54 -1.16 12.75
CA ASN A 285 -8.59 -2.40 13.52
C ASN A 285 -7.82 -3.52 12.84
N MET A 286 -8.00 -3.69 11.54
CA MET A 286 -7.28 -4.72 10.77
C MET A 286 -5.77 -4.52 10.83
N MET A 287 -5.29 -3.29 10.67
CA MET A 287 -3.85 -3.00 10.74
C MET A 287 -3.28 -3.21 12.14
N ARG A 288 -4.08 -2.96 13.19
CA ARG A 288 -3.71 -3.32 14.57
C ARG A 288 -3.62 -4.84 14.75
N ASP A 289 -4.62 -5.58 14.30
CA ASP A 289 -4.66 -7.04 14.44
C ASP A 289 -3.51 -7.72 13.68
N ILE A 290 -3.13 -7.19 12.51
CA ILE A 290 -1.94 -7.63 11.76
C ILE A 290 -0.67 -7.34 12.56
N HIS A 291 -0.54 -6.13 13.12
CA HIS A 291 0.60 -5.76 13.93
C HIS A 291 0.71 -6.67 15.16
N ASP A 292 -0.37 -6.88 15.90
CA ASP A 292 -0.40 -7.71 17.11
C ASP A 292 -0.03 -9.16 16.79
N SER A 293 -0.49 -9.69 15.66
CA SER A 293 -0.09 -11.02 15.17
C SER A 293 1.42 -11.07 14.85
N CYS A 294 1.98 -10.01 14.26
CA CYS A 294 3.42 -9.94 14.03
C CYS A 294 4.21 -9.88 15.35
N VAL A 295 3.73 -9.15 16.34
CA VAL A 295 4.35 -9.08 17.68
C VAL A 295 4.33 -10.44 18.33
N GLN A 296 3.17 -11.12 18.35
CA GLN A 296 3.00 -12.42 18.97
C GLN A 296 4.04 -13.46 18.51
N TYR A 297 4.39 -13.45 17.23
CA TYR A 297 5.32 -14.43 16.66
C TYR A 297 6.72 -13.89 16.38
N GLY A 298 6.93 -12.58 16.55
CA GLY A 298 8.19 -11.90 16.28
C GLY A 298 8.85 -11.28 17.50
N GLU A 299 8.31 -11.50 18.71
CA GLU A 299 8.89 -10.93 19.94
C GLU A 299 10.31 -11.47 20.17
N THR A 300 11.21 -10.59 20.58
CA THR A 300 12.60 -10.91 20.87
C THR A 300 12.93 -10.57 22.31
N THR A 301 13.92 -11.27 22.89
CA THR A 301 14.39 -10.99 24.27
C THR A 301 15.17 -9.68 24.38
N ASP A 302 15.91 -9.32 23.32
CA ASP A 302 16.83 -8.18 23.32
C ASP A 302 16.74 -7.37 22.01
N GLY A 303 15.82 -6.43 21.92
CA GLY A 303 15.72 -5.53 20.77
C GLY A 303 14.30 -5.32 20.27
N PRO A 304 14.12 -4.66 19.14
CA PRO A 304 12.80 -4.47 18.54
C PRO A 304 12.19 -5.81 18.08
N VAL A 305 10.87 -5.83 17.96
CA VAL A 305 10.14 -6.96 17.41
C VAL A 305 10.68 -7.32 16.02
N ASN A 306 10.94 -8.59 15.77
CA ASN A 306 11.27 -9.08 14.44
C ASN A 306 10.00 -9.27 13.61
N TYR A 307 9.52 -8.17 13.02
CA TYR A 307 8.30 -8.16 12.20
C TYR A 307 8.39 -9.04 10.95
N ILE A 308 9.60 -9.30 10.44
CA ILE A 308 9.83 -10.21 9.30
C ILE A 308 9.49 -11.64 9.72
N ALA A 309 10.09 -12.13 10.80
CA ALA A 309 9.80 -13.44 11.34
C ALA A 309 8.34 -13.53 11.79
N GLY A 310 7.85 -12.53 12.51
CA GLY A 310 6.48 -12.45 13.01
C GLY A 310 5.44 -12.58 11.90
N SER A 311 5.58 -11.80 10.82
CA SER A 311 4.65 -11.86 9.70
C SER A 311 4.70 -13.19 8.93
N ASN A 312 5.88 -13.79 8.79
CA ASN A 312 6.04 -15.09 8.14
C ASN A 312 5.39 -16.21 8.95
N VAL A 313 5.67 -16.25 10.25
CA VAL A 313 5.12 -17.28 11.14
C VAL A 313 3.61 -17.13 11.30
N ALA A 314 3.10 -15.92 11.50
CA ALA A 314 1.67 -15.65 11.59
C ALA A 314 0.92 -16.14 10.34
N GLY A 315 1.45 -15.83 9.14
CA GLY A 315 0.87 -16.30 7.88
C GLY A 315 0.94 -17.83 7.74
N PHE A 316 2.06 -18.43 8.09
CA PHE A 316 2.24 -19.89 8.04
C PHE A 316 1.28 -20.63 8.98
N VAL A 317 1.17 -20.20 10.23
CA VAL A 317 0.32 -20.86 11.25
C VAL A 317 -1.14 -20.87 10.77
N LYS A 318 -1.65 -19.75 10.28
CA LYS A 318 -3.02 -19.65 9.75
C LYS A 318 -3.29 -20.68 8.65
N VAL A 319 -2.37 -20.84 7.71
CA VAL A 319 -2.49 -21.80 6.60
C VAL A 319 -2.34 -23.24 7.10
N ALA A 320 -1.35 -23.48 7.96
CA ALA A 320 -1.09 -24.81 8.53
C ALA A 320 -2.28 -25.33 9.34
N ASP A 321 -2.87 -24.49 10.19
CA ASP A 321 -4.05 -24.85 10.99
C ASP A 321 -5.26 -25.17 10.10
N ALA A 322 -5.46 -24.42 9.02
CA ALA A 322 -6.52 -24.72 8.05
C ALA A 322 -6.26 -26.06 7.35
N MET A 323 -5.03 -26.30 6.89
CA MET A 323 -4.66 -27.58 6.24
C MET A 323 -4.83 -28.77 7.19
N MET A 324 -4.41 -28.61 8.45
CA MET A 324 -4.61 -29.66 9.48
C MET A 324 -6.09 -29.93 9.74
N SER A 325 -6.91 -28.89 9.71
CA SER A 325 -8.36 -29.01 9.94
C SER A 325 -9.09 -29.65 8.75
N TYR A 326 -8.64 -29.40 7.53
CA TYR A 326 -9.24 -29.98 6.31
C TYR A 326 -8.87 -31.45 6.14
N GLY A 327 -7.75 -31.91 6.73
CA GLY A 327 -7.23 -33.27 6.53
C GLY A 327 -6.60 -33.45 5.15
N HIS A 328 -6.51 -34.70 4.74
CA HIS A 328 -6.00 -35.08 3.42
C HIS A 328 -7.15 -35.09 2.42
N VAL A 329 -7.13 -34.16 1.47
CA VAL A 329 -8.11 -34.04 0.38
C VAL A 329 -7.43 -34.14 -0.98
#